data_4fa589dcf75aaa5454271b74cad458c6
#
_entry.id   4fa589dcf75aaa5454271b74cad458c6
#
_cell.length_a   1.000
_cell.length_b   1.000
_cell.length_c   1.000
_cell.angle_alpha   90.00
_cell.angle_beta   90.00
_cell.angle_gamma   90.00
#
_symmetry.space_group_name_H-M   'P 1'
#
loop_
_entity.id
_entity.type
_entity.pdbx_description
1 polymer ?
#
loop_
_entity_poly.entity_id
_entity_poly.type
_entity_poly.pdbx_seq_one_letter_code
_entity_poly.pdbx_strand_id
1 'polypeptide(L)'
;MNVIHSAWQNGCKKLEFLGSSCIYPRMAPQPMKESCLLTSELEKTNEAYALAKISGLKYCEFLNRQYGTDYISVMPTNLYGPNDNYHPTHSHVVPALIRRFHEAKVNG
;
A
#
# COMPACT_ATOMS: atom_id res chain seq x y z
N MET A 1 5.40 -12.25 -1.28
CA MET A 1 5.08 -13.62 -1.75
C MET A 1 5.51 -14.69 -0.73
N ASN A 2 6.75 -14.70 -0.28
CA ASN A 2 7.25 -15.72 0.66
C ASN A 2 6.46 -15.78 1.98
N VAL A 3 6.12 -14.63 2.57
CA VAL A 3 5.33 -14.58 3.81
C VAL A 3 3.95 -15.19 3.63
N ILE A 4 3.26 -14.84 2.55
CA ILE A 4 1.91 -15.35 2.25
C ILE A 4 1.95 -16.86 2.01
N HIS A 5 2.93 -17.33 1.25
CA HIS A 5 3.11 -18.76 0.97
C HIS A 5 3.42 -19.55 2.24
N SER A 6 4.35 -19.05 3.06
CA SER A 6 4.69 -19.69 4.34
C SER A 6 3.53 -19.71 5.32
N ALA A 7 2.72 -18.65 5.38
CA ALA A 7 1.52 -18.62 6.20
C ALA A 7 0.53 -19.70 5.79
N TRP A 8 0.30 -19.85 4.49
CA TRP A 8 -0.57 -20.90 3.95
C TRP A 8 -0.03 -22.30 4.25
N GLN A 9 1.26 -22.56 4.00
CA GLN A 9 1.89 -23.85 4.27
C GLN A 9 1.82 -24.25 5.75
N ASN A 10 1.88 -23.29 6.65
CA ASN A 10 1.79 -23.53 8.10
C ASN A 10 0.35 -23.49 8.65
N GLY A 11 -0.65 -23.53 7.79
CA GLY A 11 -2.05 -23.63 8.19
C GLY A 11 -2.66 -22.34 8.76
N CYS A 12 -2.07 -21.19 8.48
CA CYS A 12 -2.66 -19.90 8.85
C CYS A 12 -3.97 -19.70 8.08
N LYS A 13 -5.08 -19.60 8.79
CA LYS A 13 -6.42 -19.51 8.18
C LYS A 13 -6.81 -18.10 7.79
N LYS A 14 -6.30 -17.10 8.49
CA LYS A 14 -6.56 -15.67 8.23
C LYS A 14 -5.27 -14.92 8.07
N LEU A 15 -5.21 -14.05 7.08
CA LEU A 15 -4.07 -13.16 6.83
C LEU A 15 -4.60 -11.84 6.30
N GLU A 16 -4.07 -10.74 6.81
CA GLU A 16 -4.29 -9.41 6.27
C GLU A 16 -3.04 -8.95 5.53
N PHE A 17 -3.16 -8.75 4.24
CA PHE A 17 -2.10 -8.23 3.39
C PHE A 17 -2.22 -6.72 3.22
N LEU A 18 -1.19 -6.01 3.64
CA LEU A 18 -1.14 -4.55 3.48
C LEU A 18 -0.71 -4.20 2.05
N GLY A 19 -1.67 -3.84 1.23
CA GLY A 19 -1.46 -3.28 -0.09
C GLY A 19 -1.06 -1.81 -0.04
N SER A 20 -1.48 -1.05 -1.03
CA SER A 20 -1.26 0.39 -1.09
C SER A 20 -2.22 1.00 -2.12
N SER A 21 -2.61 2.25 -1.93
CA SER A 21 -3.37 3.00 -2.93
C SER A 21 -2.61 3.17 -4.27
N CYS A 22 -1.28 3.01 -4.26
CA CYS A 22 -0.44 3.07 -5.47
C CYS A 22 -0.72 1.96 -6.49
N ILE A 23 -1.46 0.91 -6.12
CA ILE A 23 -1.83 -0.18 -7.03
C ILE A 23 -2.87 0.22 -8.08
N TYR A 24 -3.61 1.30 -7.83
CA TYR A 24 -4.62 1.79 -8.76
C TYR A 24 -3.98 2.56 -9.91
N PRO A 25 -4.64 2.58 -11.10
CA PRO A 25 -4.15 3.33 -12.25
C PRO A 25 -3.93 4.81 -11.92
N ARG A 26 -2.92 5.41 -12.55
CA ARG A 26 -2.58 6.83 -12.39
C ARG A 26 -3.78 7.76 -12.59
N MET A 27 -4.61 7.48 -13.61
CA MET A 27 -5.77 8.30 -13.99
C MET A 27 -7.10 7.66 -13.57
N ALA A 28 -7.10 6.85 -12.51
CA ALA A 28 -8.32 6.26 -12.00
C ALA A 28 -9.34 7.32 -11.60
N PRO A 29 -10.64 7.10 -11.89
CA PRO A 29 -11.71 8.02 -11.46
C PRO A 29 -11.72 8.18 -9.93
N GLN A 30 -12.10 9.36 -9.47
CA GLN A 30 -12.26 9.65 -8.05
C GLN A 30 -13.76 9.74 -7.68
N PRO A 31 -14.19 9.09 -6.58
CA PRO A 31 -13.40 8.20 -5.70
C PRO A 31 -13.01 6.89 -6.40
N MET A 32 -11.81 6.39 -6.09
CA MET A 32 -11.32 5.14 -6.68
C MET A 32 -12.09 3.93 -6.16
N LYS A 33 -12.54 3.09 -7.08
CA LYS A 33 -13.21 1.81 -6.77
C LYS A 33 -12.24 0.64 -6.99
N GLU A 34 -12.44 -0.43 -6.26
CA GLU A 34 -11.63 -1.65 -6.39
C GLU A 34 -11.63 -2.22 -7.82
N SER A 35 -12.72 -2.04 -8.56
CA SER A 35 -12.83 -2.45 -9.96
C SER A 35 -11.88 -1.72 -10.92
N CYS A 36 -11.26 -0.62 -10.50
CA CYS A 36 -10.27 0.10 -11.30
C CYS A 36 -8.91 -0.61 -11.35
N LEU A 37 -8.67 -1.60 -10.49
CA LEU A 37 -7.42 -2.35 -10.47
C LEU A 37 -7.13 -3.00 -11.82
N LEU A 38 -5.90 -2.81 -12.33
CA LEU A 38 -5.43 -3.36 -13.62
C LEU A 38 -6.21 -2.89 -14.86
N THR A 39 -6.89 -1.76 -14.78
CA THR A 39 -7.67 -1.23 -15.92
C THR A 39 -6.88 -0.27 -16.81
N SER A 40 -5.77 0.28 -16.34
CA SER A 40 -4.93 1.24 -17.06
C SER A 40 -3.52 1.28 -16.49
N GLU A 41 -2.69 2.17 -17.03
CA GLU A 41 -1.29 2.33 -16.64
C GLU A 41 -1.14 2.80 -15.20
N LEU A 42 -0.11 2.26 -14.53
CA LEU A 42 0.32 2.69 -13.20
C LEU A 42 1.17 3.96 -13.27
N GLU A 43 1.31 4.66 -12.14
CA GLU A 43 2.27 5.74 -12.01
C GLU A 43 3.70 5.20 -12.17
N LYS A 44 4.44 5.69 -13.17
CA LYS A 44 5.74 5.15 -13.55
C LYS A 44 6.80 5.19 -12.43
N THR A 45 6.76 6.20 -11.59
CA THR A 45 7.72 6.35 -10.47
C THR A 45 7.53 5.30 -9.39
N ASN A 46 6.32 4.73 -9.26
CA ASN A 46 5.94 3.72 -8.27
C ASN A 46 5.62 2.35 -8.89
N GLU A 47 5.83 2.18 -10.19
CA GLU A 47 5.37 1.00 -10.92
C GLU A 47 5.90 -0.32 -10.35
N ALA A 48 7.19 -0.40 -10.04
CA ALA A 48 7.80 -1.60 -9.48
C ALA A 48 7.20 -1.95 -8.11
N TYR A 49 7.03 -0.97 -7.24
CA TYR A 49 6.39 -1.15 -5.94
C TYR A 49 4.92 -1.56 -6.09
N ALA A 50 4.19 -0.88 -6.97
CA ALA A 50 2.79 -1.19 -7.24
C ALA A 50 2.61 -2.62 -7.76
N LEU A 51 3.44 -3.05 -8.70
CA LEU A 51 3.41 -4.43 -9.22
C LEU A 51 3.67 -5.46 -8.12
N ALA A 52 4.63 -5.22 -7.24
CA ALA A 52 4.90 -6.12 -6.12
C ALA A 52 3.67 -6.24 -5.19
N LYS A 53 3.01 -5.12 -4.90
CA LYS A 53 1.79 -5.11 -4.07
C LYS A 53 0.60 -5.77 -4.78
N ILE A 54 0.41 -5.54 -6.07
CA ILE A 54 -0.63 -6.22 -6.87
C ILE A 54 -0.40 -7.74 -6.88
N SER A 55 0.83 -8.17 -7.04
CA SER A 55 1.17 -9.61 -7.03
C SER A 55 0.82 -10.27 -5.70
N GLY A 56 1.12 -9.63 -4.57
CA GLY A 56 0.75 -10.12 -3.24
C GLY A 56 -0.77 -10.20 -3.04
N LEU A 57 -1.48 -9.15 -3.45
CA LEU A 57 -2.94 -9.10 -3.41
C LEU A 57 -3.57 -10.24 -4.23
N LYS A 58 -3.13 -10.39 -5.47
CA LYS A 58 -3.63 -11.44 -6.36
C LYS A 58 -3.28 -12.84 -5.85
N TYR A 59 -2.14 -13.01 -5.23
CA TYR A 59 -1.77 -14.28 -4.61
C TYR A 59 -2.72 -14.64 -3.46
N CYS A 60 -3.07 -13.70 -2.61
CA CYS A 60 -4.10 -13.90 -1.58
C CYS A 60 -5.45 -14.31 -2.19
N GLU A 61 -5.89 -13.61 -3.23
CA GLU A 61 -7.13 -13.91 -3.95
C GLU A 61 -7.12 -15.34 -4.52
N PHE A 62 -6.02 -15.76 -5.14
CA PHE A 62 -5.91 -17.11 -5.73
C PHE A 62 -5.89 -18.20 -4.67
N LEU A 63 -5.21 -18.00 -3.53
CA LEU A 63 -5.24 -18.94 -2.42
C LEU A 63 -6.66 -19.07 -1.84
N ASN A 64 -7.40 -17.97 -1.69
CA ASN A 64 -8.80 -18.02 -1.25
C ASN A 64 -9.65 -18.86 -2.21
N ARG A 65 -9.49 -18.62 -3.51
CA ARG A 65 -10.26 -19.32 -4.54
C ARG A 65 -9.92 -20.81 -4.63
N GLN A 66 -8.65 -21.15 -4.50
CA GLN A 66 -8.16 -22.50 -4.67
C GLN A 66 -8.27 -23.35 -3.40
N TYR A 67 -8.02 -22.78 -2.23
CA TYR A 67 -7.93 -23.51 -0.97
C TYR A 67 -8.94 -23.07 0.09
N GLY A 68 -9.80 -22.10 -0.19
CA GLY A 68 -10.80 -21.62 0.74
C GLY A 68 -10.23 -20.91 1.96
N THR A 69 -9.06 -20.27 1.85
CA THR A 69 -8.49 -19.44 2.91
C THR A 69 -9.29 -18.14 3.08
N ASP A 70 -9.09 -17.45 4.20
CA ASP A 70 -9.70 -16.15 4.49
C ASP A 70 -8.60 -15.09 4.53
N TYR A 71 -7.97 -14.84 3.39
CA TYR A 71 -6.90 -13.87 3.22
C TYR A 71 -7.46 -12.60 2.60
N ILE A 72 -7.38 -11.50 3.33
CA ILE A 72 -7.88 -10.20 2.88
C ILE A 72 -6.73 -9.25 2.52
N SER A 73 -7.01 -8.31 1.67
CA SER A 73 -6.06 -7.24 1.31
C SER A 73 -6.69 -5.89 1.58
N VAL A 74 -5.98 -5.03 2.26
CA VAL A 74 -6.40 -3.66 2.55
C VAL A 74 -5.48 -2.67 1.84
N MET A 75 -6.04 -1.54 1.43
CA MET A 75 -5.33 -0.52 0.64
C MET A 75 -5.20 0.77 1.44
N PRO A 76 -4.29 0.80 2.44
CA PRO A 76 -4.08 2.04 3.18
C PRO A 76 -3.51 3.12 2.27
N THR A 77 -3.92 4.33 2.52
CA THR A 77 -3.23 5.52 2.00
C THR A 77 -1.94 5.74 2.81
N ASN A 78 -1.20 6.80 2.51
CA ASN A 78 0.01 7.13 3.26
C ASN A 78 -0.32 7.33 4.74
N LEU A 79 0.38 6.59 5.59
CA LEU A 79 0.26 6.67 7.04
C LEU A 79 1.30 7.64 7.59
N TYR A 80 1.05 8.20 8.77
CA TYR A 80 1.99 9.04 9.48
C TYR A 80 1.90 8.78 10.99
N GLY A 81 2.94 9.09 11.74
CA GLY A 81 2.93 8.90 13.19
C GLY A 81 4.29 9.17 13.84
N PRO A 82 4.41 8.91 15.14
CA PRO A 82 5.68 9.01 15.84
C PRO A 82 6.76 8.13 15.19
N ASN A 83 7.99 8.62 15.17
CA ASN A 83 9.15 7.93 14.57
C ASN A 83 9.10 7.80 13.04
N ASP A 84 8.26 8.59 12.36
CA ASP A 84 8.24 8.66 10.91
C ASP A 84 9.51 9.35 10.37
N ASN A 85 9.69 9.31 9.05
CA ASN A 85 10.76 10.04 8.38
C ASN A 85 10.36 11.51 8.18
N TYR A 86 11.04 12.41 8.86
CA TYR A 86 10.82 13.87 8.76
C TYR A 86 11.92 14.58 7.95
N HIS A 87 12.59 13.88 7.05
CA HIS A 87 13.65 14.47 6.22
C HIS A 87 13.10 15.63 5.37
N PRO A 88 13.84 16.76 5.19
CA PRO A 88 13.33 17.94 4.49
C PRO A 88 12.88 17.68 3.05
N THR A 89 13.53 16.73 2.34
CA THR A 89 13.30 16.47 0.92
C THR A 89 12.87 15.02 0.61
N HIS A 90 13.07 14.08 1.55
CA HIS A 90 12.83 12.65 1.34
C HIS A 90 11.73 12.07 2.23
N SER A 91 10.82 12.91 2.70
CA SER A 91 9.66 12.50 3.51
C SER A 91 8.35 12.63 2.72
N HIS A 92 7.32 11.91 3.16
CA HIS A 92 5.97 12.09 2.65
C HIS A 92 5.38 13.45 3.06
N VAL A 93 4.27 13.85 2.42
CA VAL A 93 3.69 15.20 2.53
C VAL A 93 3.36 15.58 3.99
N VAL A 94 2.67 14.72 4.73
CA VAL A 94 2.23 15.05 6.11
C VAL A 94 3.42 15.24 7.05
N PRO A 95 4.39 14.33 7.15
CA PRO A 95 5.60 14.55 7.96
C PRO A 95 6.38 15.81 7.54
N ALA A 96 6.51 16.03 6.24
CA ALA A 96 7.19 17.22 5.72
C ALA A 96 6.51 18.53 6.15
N LEU A 97 5.19 18.59 6.10
CA LEU A 97 4.41 19.75 6.53
C LEU A 97 4.49 19.96 8.04
N ILE A 98 4.37 18.89 8.84
CA ILE A 98 4.52 18.96 10.29
C ILE A 98 5.87 19.59 10.65
N ARG A 99 6.95 19.11 10.05
CA ARG A 99 8.29 19.66 10.27
C ARG A 99 8.38 21.12 9.86
N ARG A 100 7.95 21.47 8.66
CA ARG A 100 8.01 22.85 8.14
C ARG A 100 7.24 23.84 8.99
N PHE A 101 6.03 23.49 9.41
CA PHE A 101 5.23 24.36 10.28
C PHE A 101 5.85 24.52 11.67
N HIS A 102 6.42 23.45 12.21
CA HIS A 102 7.12 23.51 13.49
C HIS A 102 8.36 24.42 13.40
N GLU A 103 9.21 24.22 12.39
CA GLU A 103 10.41 25.02 12.16
C GLU A 103 10.06 26.52 11.94
N ALA A 104 9.03 26.81 11.15
CA ALA A 104 8.55 28.16 10.94
C ALA A 104 8.08 28.83 12.24
N LYS A 105 7.38 28.09 13.10
CA LYS A 105 6.97 28.61 14.42
C LYS A 105 8.15 28.89 15.34
N VAL A 106 9.16 28.01 15.35
CA VAL A 106 10.34 28.16 16.24
C VAL A 106 11.30 29.23 15.75
N ASN A 107 11.50 29.35 14.45
CA ASN A 107 12.45 30.27 13.84
C ASN A 107 11.85 31.66 13.52
N GLY A 108 10.57 31.86 13.77
CA GLY A 108 9.87 33.11 13.50
C GLY A 108 9.43 33.22 12.06
#